data_a4689f98f3ef01853d4b7f387f9dc3d5
#
_entry.id   a4689f98f3ef01853d4b7f387f9dc3d5
#
_cell.length_a   1.000
_cell.length_b   1.000
_cell.length_c   1.000
_cell.angle_alpha   90.00
_cell.angle_beta   90.00
_cell.angle_gamma   90.00
#
_symmetry.space_group_name_H-M   'P 1'
#
loop_
_entity.id
_entity.type
_entity.pdbx_description
1 polymer ?
#
loop_
_entity_poly.entity_id
_entity_poly.type
_entity_poly.pdbx_seq_one_letter_code
_entity_poly.pdbx_strand_id
1 'polypeptide(L)'
;IRDRSVSRGLGDVYKRQVLDRPIRVCGMVRNEGEPGGGPFWVTGADGLETLQIAESNQIAPEKRELMRLATHFNPVDLVCSFRTSKGGRFDLQEFVDPATGFISRKSDGGRELLAQELPGLWNGAMARWNTVFVEVPITTFSPVKVVTDLLRPEHQGDEF
;
A
#
# COMPACT_ATOMS: atom_id res chain seq x y z
N ILE A 1 35.60 -26.27 -17.93
CA ILE A 1 34.99 -26.04 -16.60
C ILE A 1 34.62 -24.56 -16.55
N ARG A 2 33.37 -24.23 -16.94
CA ARG A 2 32.86 -22.85 -16.80
C ARG A 2 32.62 -22.57 -15.33
N ASP A 3 33.24 -21.50 -14.86
CA ASP A 3 33.25 -21.08 -13.48
C ASP A 3 31.81 -20.80 -12.96
N ARG A 4 31.28 -21.75 -12.18
CA ARG A 4 29.99 -21.62 -11.50
C ARG A 4 30.00 -20.56 -10.38
N SER A 5 31.18 -20.01 -10.03
CA SER A 5 31.34 -19.05 -8.93
C SER A 5 30.80 -17.67 -9.29
N VAL A 6 30.95 -17.21 -10.54
CA VAL A 6 30.49 -15.90 -10.99
C VAL A 6 28.95 -15.81 -11.01
N SER A 7 28.27 -16.86 -11.44
CA SER A 7 26.81 -16.87 -11.48
C SER A 7 26.16 -16.93 -10.08
N ARG A 8 26.84 -17.57 -9.10
CA ARG A 8 26.41 -17.56 -7.70
C ARG A 8 26.57 -16.18 -7.08
N GLY A 9 27.68 -15.48 -7.34
CA GLY A 9 27.92 -14.13 -6.83
C GLY A 9 26.90 -13.12 -7.32
N LEU A 10 26.53 -13.13 -8.60
CA LEU A 10 25.47 -12.27 -9.15
C LEU A 10 24.10 -12.57 -8.53
N GLY A 11 23.76 -13.85 -8.36
CA GLY A 11 22.51 -14.23 -7.71
C GLY A 11 22.45 -13.76 -6.25
N ASP A 12 23.55 -13.82 -5.51
CA ASP A 12 23.59 -13.38 -4.12
C ASP A 12 23.54 -11.85 -3.99
N VAL A 13 24.17 -11.11 -4.91
CA VAL A 13 24.05 -9.64 -4.98
C VAL A 13 22.61 -9.24 -5.26
N TYR A 14 21.95 -9.87 -6.23
CA TYR A 14 20.55 -9.60 -6.54
C TYR A 14 19.62 -9.92 -5.37
N LYS A 15 19.80 -11.08 -4.74
CA LYS A 15 19.02 -11.44 -3.53
C LYS A 15 19.18 -10.42 -2.41
N ARG A 16 20.41 -9.93 -2.18
CA ARG A 16 20.63 -8.86 -1.19
C ARG A 16 19.91 -7.58 -1.56
N GLN A 17 19.96 -7.15 -2.82
CA GLN A 17 19.27 -5.94 -3.28
C GLN A 17 17.74 -6.04 -3.11
N VAL A 18 17.18 -7.23 -3.22
CA VAL A 18 15.74 -7.46 -3.04
C VAL A 18 15.38 -7.61 -1.57
N LEU A 19 16.19 -8.29 -0.77
CA LEU A 19 15.89 -8.60 0.63
C LEU A 19 16.32 -7.49 1.60
N ASP A 20 17.46 -6.82 1.32
CA ASP A 20 17.96 -5.71 2.16
C ASP A 20 17.27 -4.40 1.76
N ARG A 21 15.99 -4.31 2.05
CA ARG A 21 15.10 -3.16 1.82
C ARG A 21 14.34 -2.85 3.09
N PRO A 22 13.81 -1.64 3.22
CA PRO A 22 12.83 -1.37 4.27
C PRO A 22 11.68 -2.37 4.19
N ILE A 23 11.13 -2.73 5.33
CA ILE A 23 10.00 -3.65 5.42
C ILE A 23 8.83 -2.99 6.10
N ARG A 24 7.62 -3.25 5.60
CA ARG A 24 6.35 -2.91 6.25
C ARG A 24 5.47 -4.14 6.40
N VAL A 25 4.79 -4.20 7.52
CA VAL A 25 3.68 -5.13 7.76
C VAL A 25 2.42 -4.29 7.84
N CYS A 26 1.47 -4.57 6.96
CA CYS A 26 0.22 -3.83 6.81
C CYS A 26 -0.93 -4.65 7.35
N GLY A 27 -1.59 -4.16 8.41
CA GLY A 27 -2.85 -4.71 8.89
C GLY A 27 -3.99 -4.30 7.98
N MET A 28 -4.71 -5.26 7.40
CA MET A 28 -5.76 -5.05 6.42
C MET A 28 -7.09 -5.55 6.98
N VAL A 29 -8.13 -4.74 6.93
CA VAL A 29 -9.49 -5.18 7.23
C VAL A 29 -10.23 -5.56 5.95
N ARG A 30 -11.22 -6.46 6.05
CA ARG A 30 -12.11 -6.77 4.93
C ARG A 30 -12.89 -5.53 4.51
N ASN A 31 -13.06 -5.40 3.19
CA ASN A 31 -13.87 -4.33 2.61
C ASN A 31 -15.36 -4.72 2.73
N GLU A 32 -16.14 -3.90 3.43
CA GLU A 32 -17.57 -4.03 3.59
C GLU A 32 -18.36 -3.01 2.77
N GLY A 33 -17.71 -2.36 1.80
CA GLY A 33 -18.30 -1.36 0.92
C GLY A 33 -17.78 0.06 1.16
N GLU A 34 -16.74 0.21 1.98
CA GLU A 34 -16.11 1.50 2.19
C GLU A 34 -15.47 2.02 0.90
N PRO A 35 -15.70 3.29 0.55
CA PRO A 35 -15.00 3.93 -0.58
C PRO A 35 -13.53 4.18 -0.19
N GLY A 36 -12.62 3.89 -1.08
CA GLY A 36 -11.18 4.14 -0.87
C GLY A 36 -10.31 3.29 -1.76
N GLY A 37 -9.03 3.22 -1.40
CA GLY A 37 -8.06 2.34 -2.02
C GLY A 37 -8.04 0.96 -1.39
N GLY A 38 -7.10 0.15 -1.84
CA GLY A 38 -6.89 -1.20 -1.34
C GLY A 38 -5.67 -1.86 -1.97
N PRO A 39 -5.43 -3.14 -1.67
CA PRO A 39 -4.34 -3.90 -2.26
C PRO A 39 -4.73 -4.39 -3.66
N PHE A 40 -3.86 -4.10 -4.63
CA PHE A 40 -4.02 -4.53 -6.03
C PHE A 40 -2.71 -5.06 -6.57
N TRP A 41 -2.79 -6.02 -7.50
CA TRP A 41 -1.65 -6.42 -8.31
C TRP A 41 -1.36 -5.34 -9.33
N VAL A 42 -0.15 -4.78 -9.26
CA VAL A 42 0.30 -3.68 -10.12
C VAL A 42 1.52 -4.13 -10.90
N THR A 43 1.47 -3.96 -12.22
CA THR A 43 2.60 -4.21 -13.09
C THR A 43 3.57 -3.04 -13.03
N GLY A 44 4.79 -3.29 -12.57
CA GLY A 44 5.86 -2.29 -12.54
C GLY A 44 6.44 -1.99 -13.92
N ALA A 45 7.31 -0.97 -14.00
CA ALA A 45 8.02 -0.62 -15.24
C ALA A 45 8.95 -1.74 -15.74
N ASP A 46 9.36 -2.64 -14.87
CA ASP A 46 10.15 -3.85 -15.15
C ASP A 46 9.31 -5.05 -15.64
N GLY A 47 7.98 -4.86 -15.76
CA GLY A 47 7.03 -5.90 -16.16
C GLY A 47 6.69 -6.90 -15.05
N LEU A 48 7.23 -6.73 -13.84
CA LEU A 48 6.89 -7.59 -12.71
C LEU A 48 5.60 -7.12 -12.04
N GLU A 49 4.78 -8.09 -11.66
CA GLU A 49 3.58 -7.82 -10.86
C GLU A 49 3.89 -7.91 -9.37
N THR A 50 3.53 -6.87 -8.66
CA THR A 50 3.67 -6.80 -7.20
C THR A 50 2.38 -6.33 -6.57
N LEU A 51 2.11 -6.82 -5.36
CA LEU A 51 0.95 -6.38 -4.59
C LEU A 51 1.25 -5.01 -3.98
N GLN A 52 0.50 -4.00 -4.38
CA GLN A 52 0.66 -2.60 -3.97
C GLN A 52 -0.66 -2.05 -3.44
N ILE A 53 -0.57 -1.03 -2.60
CA ILE A 53 -1.75 -0.23 -2.25
C ILE A 53 -1.97 0.81 -3.36
N ALA A 54 -3.17 0.85 -3.90
CA ALA A 54 -3.57 1.86 -4.87
C ALA A 54 -4.84 2.58 -4.42
N GLU A 55 -4.84 3.89 -4.61
CA GLU A 55 -6.02 4.72 -4.40
C GLU A 55 -6.99 4.61 -5.58
N SER A 56 -8.27 4.84 -5.32
CA SER A 56 -9.32 4.75 -6.34
C SER A 56 -9.05 5.63 -7.57
N ASN A 57 -8.43 6.79 -7.38
CA ASN A 57 -8.09 7.73 -8.45
C ASN A 57 -6.89 7.28 -9.31
N GLN A 58 -6.13 6.29 -8.86
CA GLN A 58 -5.03 5.69 -9.62
C GLN A 58 -5.50 4.56 -10.54
N ILE A 59 -6.72 4.08 -10.34
CA ILE A 59 -7.30 3.00 -11.14
C ILE A 59 -7.98 3.60 -12.37
N ALA A 60 -7.55 3.17 -13.56
CA ALA A 60 -8.09 3.65 -14.82
C ALA A 60 -9.62 3.44 -14.88
N PRO A 61 -10.37 4.38 -15.46
CA PRO A 61 -11.83 4.34 -15.50
C PRO A 61 -12.41 3.02 -16.02
N GLU A 62 -11.77 2.43 -17.03
CA GLU A 62 -12.16 1.16 -17.65
C GLU A 62 -11.90 -0.06 -16.74
N LYS A 63 -11.07 0.10 -15.68
CA LYS A 63 -10.75 -0.95 -14.70
C LYS A 63 -11.45 -0.76 -13.36
N ARG A 64 -12.39 0.16 -13.25
CA ARG A 64 -13.10 0.45 -11.99
C ARG A 64 -13.84 -0.75 -11.39
N GLU A 65 -14.17 -1.74 -12.20
CA GLU A 65 -14.75 -2.99 -11.71
C GLU A 65 -13.82 -3.71 -10.72
N LEU A 66 -12.50 -3.56 -10.87
CA LEU A 66 -11.53 -4.14 -9.92
C LEU A 66 -11.74 -3.63 -8.49
N MET A 67 -12.20 -2.39 -8.32
CA MET A 67 -12.50 -1.83 -6.98
C MET A 67 -13.66 -2.55 -6.31
N ARG A 68 -14.67 -2.97 -7.10
CA ARG A 68 -15.81 -3.73 -6.57
C ARG A 68 -15.44 -5.16 -6.18
N LEU A 69 -14.35 -5.67 -6.77
CA LEU A 69 -13.81 -7.00 -6.47
C LEU A 69 -12.75 -6.96 -5.36
N ALA A 70 -12.36 -5.76 -4.89
CA ALA A 70 -11.38 -5.61 -3.84
C ALA A 70 -11.90 -6.23 -2.53
N THR A 71 -11.17 -7.21 -2.01
CA THR A 71 -11.55 -7.96 -0.81
C THR A 71 -11.18 -7.25 0.48
N HIS A 72 -10.22 -6.33 0.42
CA HIS A 72 -9.70 -5.60 1.56
C HIS A 72 -9.65 -4.11 1.28
N PHE A 73 -9.71 -3.34 2.35
CA PHE A 73 -9.57 -1.89 2.36
C PHE A 73 -8.09 -1.48 2.52
N ASN A 74 -7.82 -0.17 2.54
CA ASN A 74 -6.50 0.37 2.83
C ASN A 74 -5.96 -0.16 4.18
N PRO A 75 -4.63 -0.21 4.36
CA PRO A 75 -4.06 -0.56 5.64
C PRO A 75 -4.59 0.32 6.77
N VAL A 76 -4.92 -0.29 7.88
CA VAL A 76 -5.39 0.37 9.09
C VAL A 76 -4.28 0.47 10.14
N ASP A 77 -3.35 -0.48 10.10
CA ASP A 77 -2.17 -0.54 10.95
C ASP A 77 -0.92 -0.73 10.11
N LEU A 78 0.18 -0.16 10.56
CA LEU A 78 1.46 -0.25 9.89
C LEU A 78 2.60 -0.42 10.90
N VAL A 79 3.36 -1.51 10.73
CA VAL A 79 4.60 -1.73 11.45
C VAL A 79 5.76 -1.68 10.46
N CYS A 80 6.75 -0.82 10.71
CA CYS A 80 7.85 -0.57 9.78
C CYS A 80 9.21 -0.87 10.41
N SER A 81 10.11 -1.42 9.62
CA SER A 81 11.54 -1.42 9.89
C SER A 81 12.29 -0.76 8.74
N PHE A 82 13.13 0.21 9.05
CA PHE A 82 13.95 0.96 8.10
C PHE A 82 15.45 0.86 8.40
N ARG A 83 15.86 -0.24 9.06
CA ARG A 83 17.27 -0.55 9.31
C ARG A 83 17.80 -1.53 8.29
N THR A 84 19.00 -1.25 7.78
CA THR A 84 19.73 -2.18 6.91
C THR A 84 20.15 -3.43 7.69
N SER A 85 20.47 -4.49 6.97
CA SER A 85 21.02 -5.74 7.55
C SER A 85 22.32 -5.51 8.35
N LYS A 86 23.00 -4.38 8.11
CA LYS A 86 24.23 -3.97 8.82
C LYS A 86 23.97 -3.02 10.01
N GLY A 87 22.70 -2.77 10.34
CA GLY A 87 22.30 -1.91 11.47
C GLY A 87 22.24 -0.41 11.16
N GLY A 88 22.61 0.03 9.95
CA GLY A 88 22.41 1.39 9.47
C GLY A 88 20.95 1.73 9.22
N ARG A 89 20.67 2.92 8.69
CA ARG A 89 19.33 3.34 8.20
C ARG A 89 19.34 3.38 6.70
N PHE A 90 18.21 2.99 6.10
CA PHE A 90 17.97 3.23 4.68
C PHE A 90 17.70 4.72 4.41
N ASP A 91 18.13 5.22 3.26
CA ASP A 91 17.57 6.44 2.68
C ASP A 91 16.21 6.06 2.05
N LEU A 92 15.12 6.45 2.71
CA LEU A 92 13.78 6.04 2.30
C LEU A 92 13.34 6.66 0.97
N GLN A 93 13.98 7.74 0.51
CA GLN A 93 13.68 8.37 -0.77
C GLN A 93 14.06 7.47 -1.96
N GLU A 94 15.06 6.62 -1.81
CA GLU A 94 15.46 5.64 -2.85
C GLU A 94 14.39 4.57 -3.12
N PHE A 95 13.44 4.42 -2.20
CA PHE A 95 12.39 3.39 -2.26
C PHE A 95 11.01 3.93 -2.69
N VAL A 96 10.95 5.21 -3.02
CA VAL A 96 9.72 5.84 -3.56
C VAL A 96 9.59 5.49 -5.05
N ASP A 97 8.36 5.23 -5.50
CA ASP A 97 8.04 5.19 -6.92
C ASP A 97 7.40 6.53 -7.34
N PRO A 98 8.16 7.41 -8.04
CA PRO A 98 7.65 8.71 -8.45
C PRO A 98 6.51 8.62 -9.49
N ALA A 99 6.38 7.49 -10.19
CA ALA A 99 5.33 7.29 -11.19
C ALA A 99 3.93 7.07 -10.59
N THR A 100 3.83 6.91 -9.27
CA THR A 100 2.55 6.70 -8.57
C THR A 100 1.82 7.99 -8.21
N GLY A 101 2.40 9.16 -8.48
CA GLY A 101 1.69 10.44 -8.40
C GLY A 101 0.51 10.49 -9.36
N PHE A 102 -0.55 11.20 -9.01
CA PHE A 102 -1.76 11.32 -9.84
C PHE A 102 -2.43 12.69 -9.68
N ILE A 103 -3.38 12.98 -10.57
CA ILE A 103 -4.20 14.19 -10.50
C ILE A 103 -5.55 13.87 -9.87
N SER A 104 -5.89 14.56 -8.79
CA SER A 104 -7.19 14.46 -8.15
C SER A 104 -8.02 15.73 -8.40
N ARG A 105 -9.35 15.54 -8.51
CA ARG A 105 -10.31 16.65 -8.56
C ARG A 105 -10.75 16.94 -7.13
N LYS A 106 -10.61 18.19 -6.71
CA LYS A 106 -11.02 18.68 -5.40
C LYS A 106 -11.95 19.87 -5.57
N SER A 107 -12.63 20.27 -4.49
CA SER A 107 -13.41 21.50 -4.43
C SER A 107 -12.90 22.36 -3.29
N ASP A 108 -12.68 23.62 -3.57
CA ASP A 108 -12.35 24.63 -2.58
C ASP A 108 -13.29 25.83 -2.74
N GLY A 109 -14.05 26.16 -1.68
CA GLY A 109 -15.03 27.23 -1.73
C GLY A 109 -16.07 27.11 -2.86
N GLY A 110 -16.43 25.87 -3.27
CA GLY A 110 -17.37 25.58 -4.37
C GLY A 110 -16.75 25.68 -5.76
N ARG A 111 -15.44 25.91 -5.89
CA ARG A 111 -14.71 25.91 -7.16
C ARG A 111 -13.97 24.60 -7.33
N GLU A 112 -14.12 24.00 -8.50
CA GLU A 112 -13.34 22.81 -8.86
C GLU A 112 -11.89 23.18 -9.10
N LEU A 113 -10.98 22.37 -8.54
CA LEU A 113 -9.54 22.45 -8.75
C LEU A 113 -8.95 21.09 -9.05
N LEU A 114 -7.87 21.09 -9.81
CA LEU A 114 -7.03 19.92 -10.03
C LEU A 114 -5.82 20.02 -9.11
N ALA A 115 -5.65 19.00 -8.26
CA ALA A 115 -4.50 18.90 -7.36
C ALA A 115 -3.58 17.79 -7.81
N GLN A 116 -2.29 18.07 -7.90
CA GLN A 116 -1.27 17.04 -8.10
C GLN A 116 -1.00 16.39 -6.75
N GLU A 117 -1.29 15.10 -6.66
CA GLU A 117 -0.94 14.26 -5.51
C GLU A 117 0.41 13.61 -5.77
N LEU A 118 1.36 13.84 -4.88
CA LEU A 118 2.64 13.12 -4.88
C LEU A 118 2.44 11.68 -4.38
N PRO A 119 3.45 10.78 -4.56
CA PRO A 119 3.39 9.45 -3.98
C PRO A 119 3.05 9.50 -2.49
N GLY A 120 1.88 8.99 -2.13
CA GLY A 120 1.38 8.99 -0.76
C GLY A 120 2.00 7.90 0.10
N LEU A 121 1.76 7.98 1.42
CA LEU A 121 2.30 7.03 2.39
C LEU A 121 1.99 5.57 2.01
N TRP A 122 0.76 5.28 1.59
CA TRP A 122 0.32 3.93 1.24
C TRP A 122 0.67 3.56 -0.20
N ASN A 123 0.53 4.50 -1.12
CA ASN A 123 0.47 4.33 -2.56
C ASN A 123 1.67 5.00 -3.26
N GLY A 124 2.84 4.49 -3.06
CA GLY A 124 4.03 4.92 -3.79
C GLY A 124 5.24 5.26 -2.96
N ALA A 125 5.10 5.95 -1.82
CA ALA A 125 6.24 6.25 -0.95
C ALA A 125 6.94 5.00 -0.43
N MET A 126 6.21 3.90 -0.28
CA MET A 126 6.74 2.60 0.14
C MET A 126 6.63 1.53 -0.96
N ALA A 127 6.55 1.91 -2.23
CA ALA A 127 6.31 0.96 -3.33
C ALA A 127 7.43 -0.09 -3.46
N ARG A 128 8.66 0.29 -3.16
CA ARG A 128 9.83 -0.60 -3.25
C ARG A 128 10.24 -1.23 -1.92
N TRP A 129 9.38 -1.15 -0.90
CA TRP A 129 9.58 -1.82 0.37
C TRP A 129 9.17 -3.29 0.28
N ASN A 130 9.83 -4.13 1.07
CA ASN A 130 9.31 -5.46 1.33
C ASN A 130 8.00 -5.33 2.12
N THR A 131 6.92 -5.90 1.61
CA THR A 131 5.58 -5.71 2.18
C THR A 131 4.98 -7.06 2.55
N VAL A 132 4.44 -7.14 3.77
CA VAL A 132 3.63 -8.26 4.25
C VAL A 132 2.24 -7.73 4.55
N PHE A 133 1.21 -8.33 3.97
CA PHE A 133 -0.17 -8.02 4.26
C PHE A 133 -0.73 -9.06 5.23
N VAL A 134 -1.38 -8.57 6.31
CA VAL A 134 -1.96 -9.40 7.35
C VAL A 134 -3.41 -8.99 7.52
N GLU A 135 -4.34 -9.94 7.39
CA GLU A 135 -5.75 -9.67 7.71
C GLU A 135 -5.89 -9.50 9.22
N VAL A 136 -6.50 -8.39 9.63
CA VAL A 136 -6.83 -8.10 11.03
C VAL A 136 -8.35 -7.96 11.19
N PRO A 137 -8.91 -8.21 12.38
CA PRO A 137 -10.35 -8.08 12.61
C PRO A 137 -10.86 -6.67 12.32
N ILE A 138 -12.10 -6.54 11.85
CA ILE A 138 -12.74 -5.23 11.59
C ILE A 138 -12.82 -4.38 12.86
N THR A 139 -12.88 -5.01 14.04
CA THR A 139 -12.83 -4.31 15.34
C THR A 139 -11.55 -3.51 15.56
N THR A 140 -10.47 -3.82 14.83
CA THR A 140 -9.23 -3.03 14.86
C THR A 140 -9.43 -1.65 14.25
N PHE A 141 -10.30 -1.55 13.25
CA PHE A 141 -10.61 -0.30 12.57
C PHE A 141 -12.00 -0.33 11.94
N SER A 142 -12.93 0.41 12.51
CA SER A 142 -14.26 0.63 11.97
C SER A 142 -14.53 2.13 11.86
N PRO A 143 -14.30 2.74 10.66
CA PRO A 143 -14.42 4.18 10.51
C PRO A 143 -15.86 4.65 10.60
N VAL A 144 -16.09 5.76 11.33
CA VAL A 144 -17.37 6.47 11.37
C VAL A 144 -17.37 7.53 10.28
N LYS A 145 -18.15 7.34 9.23
CA LYS A 145 -18.33 8.30 8.12
C LYS A 145 -19.69 8.99 8.15
N VAL A 146 -20.69 8.29 8.67
CA VAL A 146 -22.06 8.79 8.88
C VAL A 146 -22.52 8.43 10.28
N VAL A 147 -23.52 9.16 10.80
CA VAL A 147 -24.01 8.98 12.18
C VAL A 147 -24.50 7.54 12.44
N THR A 148 -25.07 6.90 11.44
CA THR A 148 -25.58 5.53 11.55
C THR A 148 -24.46 4.49 11.73
N ASP A 149 -23.20 4.81 11.38
CA ASP A 149 -22.07 3.90 11.61
C ASP A 149 -21.84 3.64 13.11
N LEU A 150 -22.25 4.60 13.98
CA LEU A 150 -22.17 4.46 15.44
C LEU A 150 -23.10 3.33 15.98
N LEU A 151 -24.05 2.86 15.15
CA LEU A 151 -24.93 1.76 15.51
C LEU A 151 -24.34 0.38 15.18
N ARG A 152 -23.18 0.36 14.54
CA ARG A 152 -22.49 -0.91 14.26
C ARG A 152 -22.02 -1.58 15.55
N PRO A 153 -22.01 -2.91 15.63
CA PRO A 153 -21.57 -3.64 16.82
C PRO A 153 -20.19 -3.21 17.34
N GLU A 154 -19.27 -2.88 16.43
CA GLU A 154 -17.89 -2.46 16.74
C GLU A 154 -17.83 -1.15 17.53
N HIS A 155 -18.90 -0.34 17.50
CA HIS A 155 -19.03 0.92 18.23
C HIS A 155 -19.96 0.82 19.44
N GLN A 156 -20.63 -0.31 19.61
CA GLN A 156 -21.43 -0.58 20.80
C GLN A 156 -20.51 -1.20 21.85
N GLY A 157 -20.43 -0.58 23.02
CA GLY A 157 -19.72 -1.21 24.15
C GLY A 157 -20.37 -2.55 24.50
N ASP A 158 -19.57 -3.51 24.94
CA ASP A 158 -20.12 -4.71 25.54
C ASP A 158 -21.06 -4.27 26.67
N GLU A 159 -22.32 -4.61 26.59
CA GLU A 159 -23.24 -4.42 27.71
C GLU A 159 -22.69 -5.24 28.87
N PHE A 160 -22.31 -4.58 29.96
CA PHE A 160 -21.86 -5.18 31.22
C PHE A 160 -23.01 -5.94 31.89
#